data_5f6edb52400a2151e55512b406910e4b
#
_entry.id   5f6edb52400a2151e55512b406910e4b
#
_cell.length_a   1.000
_cell.length_b   1.000
_cell.length_c   1.000
_cell.angle_alpha   90.00
_cell.angle_beta   90.00
_cell.angle_gamma   90.00
#
_symmetry.space_group_name_H-M   'P 1'
#
loop_
_entity.id
_entity.type
_entity.pdbx_description
1 polymer ?
#
loop_
_entity_poly.entity_id
_entity_poly.type
_entity_poly.pdbx_seq_one_letter_code
_entity_poly.pdbx_strand_id
1 'polypeptide(L)'
;MRLLAATSPDAKGQLTEADEVVGRITAGGTLGFIFFATFFGGIVSGVFYVLVGPGLPRGRAGGVALGVLLLVIAGSRLEPLVPTNPDFGLVGPAWLSVLAFTTLGLFQGMLMAALAAWARARLGLSPHRWRPRLITVDRIAVVSVLLVALPGFVAALGEILGAG
;
A
#
# COMPACT_ATOMS: atom_id res chain seq x y z
N MET A 1 5.08 13.96 -5.13
CA MET A 1 6.16 14.61 -5.90
C MET A 1 6.27 16.13 -5.67
N ARG A 2 5.26 16.99 -5.81
CA ARG A 2 5.42 18.45 -5.57
C ARG A 2 5.81 18.77 -4.13
N LEU A 3 5.22 18.10 -3.15
CA LEU A 3 5.52 18.32 -1.73
C LEU A 3 6.97 17.92 -1.43
N LEU A 4 7.38 16.76 -1.93
CA LEU A 4 8.75 16.25 -1.79
C LEU A 4 9.76 17.13 -2.56
N ALA A 5 9.43 17.58 -3.76
CA ALA A 5 10.29 18.53 -4.50
C ALA A 5 10.41 19.90 -3.82
N ALA A 6 9.42 20.31 -3.02
CA ALA A 6 9.49 21.54 -2.23
C ALA A 6 10.40 21.40 -0.99
N THR A 7 10.52 20.18 -0.44
CA THR A 7 11.41 19.89 0.70
C THR A 7 12.85 19.56 0.29
N SER A 8 13.09 19.31 -1.00
CA SER A 8 14.42 18.98 -1.54
C SER A 8 14.71 19.78 -2.82
N PRO A 9 15.07 21.07 -2.70
CA PRO A 9 15.34 21.94 -3.85
C PRO A 9 16.42 21.39 -4.78
N ASP A 10 17.43 20.74 -4.22
CA ASP A 10 18.59 20.20 -4.94
C ASP A 10 18.25 18.97 -5.79
N ALA A 11 17.16 18.29 -5.45
CA ALA A 11 16.65 17.16 -6.24
C ALA A 11 15.90 17.60 -7.51
N LYS A 12 15.56 18.89 -7.61
CA LYS A 12 14.77 19.40 -8.74
C LYS A 12 15.51 19.25 -10.06
N GLY A 13 14.89 18.57 -11.01
CA GLY A 13 15.47 18.31 -12.32
C GLY A 13 16.25 17.02 -12.42
N GLN A 14 16.48 16.30 -11.31
CA GLN A 14 17.07 14.96 -11.34
C GLN A 14 16.03 13.93 -11.78
N LEU A 15 16.49 12.76 -12.23
CA LEU A 15 15.63 11.65 -12.61
C LEU A 15 15.37 10.76 -11.40
N THR A 16 14.12 10.33 -11.21
CA THR A 16 13.74 9.27 -10.28
C THR A 16 14.08 7.89 -10.85
N GLU A 17 13.96 6.83 -10.05
CA GLU A 17 14.10 5.46 -10.53
C GLU A 17 13.15 5.13 -11.71
N ALA A 18 12.01 5.80 -11.80
CA ALA A 18 11.04 5.65 -12.89
C ALA A 18 11.30 6.57 -14.10
N ASP A 19 12.52 7.12 -14.24
CA ASP A 19 12.91 8.06 -15.30
C ASP A 19 12.04 9.34 -15.38
N GLU A 20 11.35 9.69 -14.30
CA GLU A 20 10.55 10.91 -14.21
C GLU A 20 11.37 12.05 -13.59
N VAL A 21 11.22 13.27 -14.14
CA VAL A 21 11.94 14.45 -13.67
C VAL A 21 11.31 14.99 -12.39
N VAL A 22 12.08 15.06 -11.30
CA VAL A 22 11.62 15.60 -10.01
C VAL A 22 11.13 17.04 -10.16
N GLY A 23 9.93 17.30 -9.64
CA GLY A 23 9.28 18.61 -9.71
C GLY A 23 8.52 18.90 -11.01
N ARG A 24 8.60 18.04 -12.03
CA ARG A 24 7.84 18.17 -13.27
C ARG A 24 6.64 17.24 -13.27
N ILE A 25 5.46 17.79 -13.58
CA ILE A 25 4.25 17.00 -13.80
C ILE A 25 4.02 16.91 -15.30
N THR A 26 4.12 15.69 -15.84
CA THR A 26 3.81 15.39 -17.22
C THR A 26 2.44 14.74 -17.33
N ALA A 27 1.74 14.95 -18.44
CA ALA A 27 0.47 14.26 -18.70
C ALA A 27 0.70 12.75 -18.81
N GLY A 28 1.79 12.32 -19.46
CA GLY A 28 2.17 10.92 -19.59
C GLY A 28 2.44 10.25 -18.24
N GLY A 29 3.28 10.85 -17.39
CA GLY A 29 3.57 10.35 -16.05
C GLY A 29 2.34 10.30 -15.16
N THR A 30 1.47 11.30 -15.24
CA THR A 30 0.21 11.31 -14.50
C THR A 30 -0.74 10.21 -14.95
N LEU A 31 -0.95 10.05 -16.25
CA LEU A 31 -1.80 8.99 -16.81
C LEU A 31 -1.21 7.60 -16.54
N GLY A 32 0.10 7.45 -16.69
CA GLY A 32 0.82 6.22 -16.35
C GLY A 32 0.62 5.85 -14.88
N PHE A 33 0.83 6.80 -13.97
CA PHE A 33 0.61 6.58 -12.54
C PHE A 33 -0.84 6.19 -12.23
N ILE A 34 -1.83 6.90 -12.76
CA ILE A 34 -3.25 6.58 -12.56
C ILE A 34 -3.54 5.17 -13.09
N PHE A 35 -3.05 4.83 -14.28
CA PHE A 35 -3.27 3.51 -14.85
C PHE A 35 -2.63 2.41 -14.00
N PHE A 36 -1.35 2.53 -13.65
CA PHE A 36 -0.66 1.54 -12.83
C PHE A 36 -1.24 1.44 -11.43
N ALA A 37 -1.44 2.55 -10.73
CA ALA A 37 -1.96 2.55 -9.38
C ALA A 37 -3.40 2.04 -9.31
N THR A 38 -4.26 2.43 -10.28
CA THR A 38 -5.68 2.06 -10.26
C THR A 38 -5.89 0.66 -10.80
N PHE A 39 -5.29 0.34 -11.94
CA PHE A 39 -5.53 -0.94 -12.61
C PHE A 39 -4.77 -2.07 -11.93
N PHE A 40 -3.44 -1.99 -11.87
CA PHE A 40 -2.66 -3.06 -11.23
C PHE A 40 -2.83 -3.07 -9.71
N GLY A 41 -2.69 -1.94 -9.05
CA GLY A 41 -2.88 -1.82 -7.62
C GLY A 41 -4.29 -2.20 -7.19
N GLY A 42 -5.30 -1.80 -7.96
CA GLY A 42 -6.71 -2.16 -7.73
C GLY A 42 -6.98 -3.65 -7.90
N ILE A 43 -6.49 -4.28 -8.97
CA ILE A 43 -6.66 -5.72 -9.21
C ILE A 43 -5.94 -6.52 -8.12
N VAL A 44 -4.67 -6.22 -7.85
CA VAL A 44 -3.89 -6.93 -6.81
C VAL A 44 -4.55 -6.80 -5.46
N SER A 45 -4.94 -5.59 -5.05
CA SER A 45 -5.64 -5.36 -3.79
C SER A 45 -7.00 -6.06 -3.74
N GLY A 46 -7.72 -6.11 -4.86
CA GLY A 46 -9.02 -6.79 -4.99
C GLY A 46 -8.88 -8.30 -4.82
N VAL A 47 -7.95 -8.93 -5.52
CA VAL A 47 -7.65 -10.36 -5.38
C VAL A 47 -7.23 -10.66 -3.95
N PHE A 48 -6.33 -9.86 -3.41
CA PHE A 48 -5.86 -10.03 -2.03
C PHE A 48 -7.01 -9.88 -1.02
N TYR A 49 -7.90 -8.90 -1.22
CA TYR A 49 -9.10 -8.75 -0.37
C TYR A 49 -10.02 -9.97 -0.44
N VAL A 50 -10.21 -10.57 -1.62
CA VAL A 50 -11.04 -11.79 -1.75
C VAL A 50 -10.43 -12.94 -0.98
N LEU A 51 -9.11 -13.09 -1.01
CA LEU A 51 -8.39 -14.16 -0.32
C LEU A 51 -8.41 -14.01 1.20
N VAL A 52 -8.13 -12.81 1.72
CA VAL A 52 -7.97 -12.59 3.16
C VAL A 52 -9.22 -12.03 3.84
N GLY A 53 -10.17 -11.52 3.06
CA GLY A 53 -11.36 -10.82 3.56
C GLY A 53 -12.18 -11.57 4.60
N PRO A 54 -12.37 -12.90 4.49
CA PRO A 54 -13.07 -13.69 5.52
C PRO A 54 -12.40 -13.65 6.90
N GLY A 55 -11.08 -13.54 6.93
CA GLY A 55 -10.28 -13.46 8.16
C GLY A 55 -10.23 -12.06 8.77
N LEU A 56 -10.55 -11.01 8.00
CA LEU A 56 -10.45 -9.62 8.46
C LEU A 56 -11.60 -9.22 9.38
N PRO A 57 -11.38 -8.25 10.28
CA PRO A 57 -12.44 -7.62 11.05
C PRO A 57 -13.52 -7.01 10.13
N ARG A 58 -14.73 -6.79 10.66
CA ARG A 58 -15.81 -6.17 9.90
C ARG A 58 -15.71 -4.64 9.89
N GLY A 59 -16.23 -4.03 8.85
CA GLY A 59 -16.33 -2.56 8.74
C GLY A 59 -14.96 -1.89 8.55
N ARG A 60 -14.82 -0.71 9.15
CA ARG A 60 -13.61 0.14 8.99
C ARG A 60 -12.33 -0.55 9.49
N ALA A 61 -12.42 -1.31 10.57
CA ALA A 61 -11.28 -2.07 11.10
C ALA A 61 -10.74 -3.09 10.09
N GLY A 62 -11.61 -3.71 9.29
CA GLY A 62 -11.19 -4.60 8.20
C GLY A 62 -10.45 -3.87 7.09
N GLY A 63 -10.86 -2.65 6.76
CA GLY A 63 -10.16 -1.82 5.79
C GLY A 63 -8.76 -1.43 6.27
N VAL A 64 -8.64 -1.00 7.53
CA VAL A 64 -7.34 -0.69 8.14
C VAL A 64 -6.44 -1.92 8.19
N ALA A 65 -6.97 -3.06 8.64
CA ALA A 65 -6.21 -4.31 8.68
C ALA A 65 -5.73 -4.75 7.29
N LEU A 66 -6.56 -4.60 6.26
CA LEU A 66 -6.16 -4.84 4.87
C LEU A 66 -5.03 -3.89 4.44
N GLY A 67 -5.15 -2.60 4.75
CA GLY A 67 -4.12 -1.61 4.44
C GLY A 67 -2.78 -1.94 5.09
N VAL A 68 -2.80 -2.34 6.36
CA VAL A 68 -1.59 -2.80 7.08
C VAL A 68 -1.00 -4.04 6.40
N LEU A 69 -1.83 -5.01 6.04
CA LEU A 69 -1.37 -6.21 5.33
C LEU A 69 -0.71 -5.87 3.98
N LEU A 70 -1.32 -4.99 3.20
CA LEU A 70 -0.77 -4.54 1.92
C LEU A 70 0.58 -3.83 2.12
N LEU A 71 0.70 -2.97 3.12
CA LEU A 71 1.95 -2.30 3.45
C LEU A 71 3.04 -3.28 3.88
N VAL A 72 2.73 -4.21 4.77
CA VAL A 72 3.71 -5.15 5.32
C VAL A 72 4.18 -6.14 4.24
N ILE A 73 3.30 -6.58 3.35
CA ILE A 73 3.64 -7.60 2.35
C ILE A 73 4.15 -6.95 1.06
N ALA A 74 3.44 -5.98 0.52
CA ALA A 74 3.77 -5.37 -0.77
C ALA A 74 4.73 -4.19 -0.61
N GLY A 75 4.49 -3.30 0.34
CA GLY A 75 5.23 -2.07 0.50
C GLY A 75 6.71 -2.28 0.82
N SER A 76 7.06 -3.35 1.57
CA SER A 76 8.43 -3.66 1.97
C SER A 76 9.17 -4.63 1.03
N ARG A 77 8.46 -5.23 0.07
CA ARG A 77 9.04 -6.26 -0.81
C ARG A 77 9.02 -5.90 -2.29
N LEU A 78 8.05 -5.13 -2.69
CA LEU A 78 7.85 -4.78 -4.10
C LEU A 78 8.20 -3.33 -4.39
N GLU A 79 7.85 -2.41 -3.61
CA GLU A 79 7.96 -0.95 -3.70
C GLU A 79 6.74 -0.35 -2.96
N PRO A 80 6.78 0.82 -2.45
CA PRO A 80 7.85 1.84 -2.48
C PRO A 80 8.70 1.90 -1.21
N LEU A 81 8.50 1.00 -0.22
CA LEU A 81 9.19 1.03 1.07
C LEU A 81 10.36 0.03 1.13
N VAL A 82 11.13 -0.04 0.05
CA VAL A 82 12.36 -0.84 -0.04
C VAL A 82 13.57 0.04 0.30
N PRO A 83 14.43 -0.34 1.26
CA PRO A 83 15.56 0.48 1.68
C PRO A 83 16.54 0.82 0.57
N THR A 84 16.63 -0.02 -0.45
CA THR A 84 17.49 0.17 -1.62
C THR A 84 16.93 1.12 -2.67
N ASN A 85 15.71 1.64 -2.49
CA ASN A 85 15.12 2.59 -3.42
C ASN A 85 15.90 3.92 -3.39
N PRO A 86 16.56 4.32 -4.50
CA PRO A 86 17.39 5.51 -4.54
C PRO A 86 16.59 6.81 -4.31
N ASP A 87 15.28 6.78 -4.53
CA ASP A 87 14.42 7.96 -4.37
C ASP A 87 14.36 8.45 -2.91
N PHE A 88 14.62 7.59 -1.92
CA PHE A 88 14.73 8.02 -0.52
C PHE A 88 15.96 8.90 -0.25
N GLY A 89 17.05 8.69 -0.97
CA GLY A 89 18.23 9.56 -0.90
C GLY A 89 18.09 10.83 -1.75
N LEU A 90 17.30 10.76 -2.81
CA LEU A 90 17.11 11.85 -3.75
C LEU A 90 16.08 12.86 -3.24
N VAL A 91 14.98 12.40 -2.66
CA VAL A 91 13.82 13.23 -2.29
C VAL A 91 13.55 13.08 -0.80
N GLY A 92 14.12 13.96 0.00
CA GLY A 92 13.99 13.97 1.46
C GLY A 92 12.86 14.85 1.97
N PRO A 93 12.58 14.84 3.27
CA PRO A 93 13.12 13.87 4.24
C PRO A 93 12.41 12.51 4.13
N ALA A 94 13.15 11.43 4.38
CA ALA A 94 12.67 10.05 4.22
C ALA A 94 11.38 9.74 5.02
N TRP A 95 11.25 10.30 6.23
CA TRP A 95 10.04 10.13 7.05
C TRP A 95 8.76 10.61 6.37
N LEU A 96 8.85 11.66 5.53
CA LEU A 96 7.70 12.20 4.81
C LEU A 96 7.24 11.24 3.72
N SER A 97 8.17 10.62 3.02
CA SER A 97 7.89 9.56 2.05
C SER A 97 7.25 8.34 2.71
N VAL A 98 7.83 7.88 3.82
CA VAL A 98 7.25 6.78 4.61
C VAL A 98 5.83 7.11 5.07
N LEU A 99 5.60 8.32 5.58
CA LEU A 99 4.26 8.75 6.00
C LEU A 99 3.27 8.79 4.84
N ALA A 100 3.69 9.32 3.70
CA ALA A 100 2.85 9.41 2.50
C ALA A 100 2.45 8.01 2.01
N PHE A 101 3.41 7.08 1.86
CA PHE A 101 3.13 5.72 1.41
C PHE A 101 2.33 4.91 2.43
N THR A 102 2.58 5.09 3.72
CA THR A 102 1.78 4.47 4.78
C THR A 102 0.32 4.95 4.71
N THR A 103 0.11 6.26 4.54
CA THR A 103 -1.22 6.84 4.39
C THR A 103 -1.93 6.31 3.15
N LEU A 104 -1.24 6.23 2.02
CA LEU A 104 -1.80 5.68 0.78
C LEU A 104 -2.17 4.19 0.92
N GLY A 105 -1.33 3.38 1.55
CA GLY A 105 -1.62 1.96 1.78
C GLY A 105 -2.83 1.75 2.69
N LEU A 106 -2.96 2.52 3.77
CA LEU A 106 -4.13 2.49 4.65
C LEU A 106 -5.39 2.95 3.91
N PHE A 107 -5.28 4.03 3.14
CA PHE A 107 -6.38 4.53 2.31
C PHE A 107 -6.84 3.49 1.29
N GLN A 108 -5.90 2.84 0.60
CA GLN A 108 -6.17 1.76 -0.35
C GLN A 108 -6.97 0.62 0.30
N GLY A 109 -6.53 0.16 1.47
CA GLY A 109 -7.23 -0.89 2.22
C GLY A 109 -8.66 -0.48 2.60
N MET A 110 -8.84 0.73 3.10
CA MET A 110 -10.17 1.26 3.43
C MET A 110 -11.06 1.42 2.20
N LEU A 111 -10.52 1.91 1.09
CA LEU A 111 -11.23 2.07 -0.18
C LEU A 111 -11.71 0.72 -0.70
N MET A 112 -10.84 -0.30 -0.70
CA MET A 112 -11.21 -1.66 -1.14
C MET A 112 -12.31 -2.26 -0.26
N ALA A 113 -12.24 -2.11 1.07
CA ALA A 113 -13.29 -2.58 1.96
C ALA A 113 -14.63 -1.84 1.72
N ALA A 114 -14.58 -0.54 1.47
CA ALA A 114 -15.76 0.27 1.15
C ALA A 114 -16.38 -0.12 -0.20
N LEU A 115 -15.56 -0.27 -1.25
CA LEU A 115 -16.01 -0.71 -2.57
C LEU A 115 -16.63 -2.11 -2.53
N ALA A 116 -16.02 -3.03 -1.80
CA ALA A 116 -16.54 -4.38 -1.61
C ALA A 116 -17.87 -4.38 -0.84
N ALA A 117 -18.04 -3.52 0.15
CA ALA A 117 -19.30 -3.36 0.88
C ALA A 117 -20.38 -2.75 -0.03
N TRP A 118 -20.04 -1.72 -0.79
CA TRP A 118 -20.93 -1.09 -1.76
C TRP A 118 -21.38 -2.06 -2.87
N ALA A 119 -20.43 -2.80 -3.46
CA ALA A 119 -20.72 -3.79 -4.49
C ALA A 119 -21.68 -4.89 -3.97
N ARG A 120 -21.42 -5.41 -2.76
CA ARG A 120 -22.34 -6.38 -2.14
C ARG A 120 -23.75 -5.83 -1.95
N ALA A 121 -23.86 -4.60 -1.47
CA ALA A 121 -25.15 -3.96 -1.27
C ALA A 121 -25.92 -3.75 -2.61
N ARG A 122 -25.19 -3.35 -3.67
CA ARG A 122 -25.79 -3.09 -5.00
C ARG A 122 -26.18 -4.37 -5.74
N LEU A 123 -25.37 -5.42 -5.61
CA LEU A 123 -25.59 -6.69 -6.32
C LEU A 123 -26.47 -7.66 -5.54
N GLY A 124 -26.99 -7.28 -4.37
CA GLY A 124 -27.81 -8.15 -3.52
C GLY A 124 -27.05 -9.41 -3.06
N LEU A 125 -25.72 -9.36 -3.05
CA LEU A 125 -24.92 -10.51 -2.65
C LEU A 125 -25.05 -10.69 -1.15
N SER A 126 -25.67 -11.81 -0.75
CA SER A 126 -25.73 -12.21 0.66
C SER A 126 -24.33 -12.32 1.21
N PRO A 127 -24.11 -11.94 2.48
CA PRO A 127 -22.87 -12.26 3.15
C PRO A 127 -22.64 -13.78 3.00
N HIS A 128 -21.64 -14.16 2.23
CA HIS A 128 -21.35 -15.58 2.06
C HIS A 128 -21.13 -16.17 3.45
N ARG A 129 -21.95 -17.15 3.83
CA ARG A 129 -21.84 -17.85 5.11
C ARG A 129 -20.60 -18.76 5.04
N TRP A 130 -19.44 -18.18 5.25
CA TRP A 130 -18.20 -18.94 5.39
C TRP A 130 -18.37 -19.90 6.56
N ARG A 131 -18.02 -21.15 6.32
CA ARG A 131 -18.01 -22.14 7.39
C ARG A 131 -17.06 -21.64 8.50
N PRO A 132 -17.44 -21.71 9.79
CA PRO A 132 -16.61 -21.17 10.89
C PRO A 132 -15.15 -21.64 10.86
N ARG A 133 -14.90 -22.86 10.39
CA ARG A 133 -13.54 -23.41 10.23
C ARG A 133 -12.71 -22.66 9.19
N LEU A 134 -13.29 -22.25 8.08
CA LEU A 134 -12.58 -21.47 7.06
C LEU A 134 -12.19 -20.09 7.60
N ILE A 135 -13.08 -19.42 8.32
CA ILE A 135 -12.77 -18.14 8.96
C ILE A 135 -11.59 -18.26 9.95
N THR A 136 -11.51 -19.36 10.69
CA THR A 136 -10.42 -19.61 11.63
C THR A 136 -9.11 -19.84 10.90
N VAL A 137 -9.11 -20.64 9.83
CA VAL A 137 -7.92 -20.89 9.01
C VAL A 137 -7.43 -19.58 8.38
N ASP A 138 -8.33 -18.78 7.81
CA ASP A 138 -7.97 -17.49 7.20
C ASP A 138 -7.38 -16.52 8.24
N ARG A 139 -7.93 -16.47 9.45
CA ARG A 139 -7.37 -15.65 10.55
C ARG A 139 -5.99 -16.12 10.96
N ILE A 140 -5.79 -17.42 11.11
CA ILE A 140 -4.46 -17.98 11.42
C ILE A 140 -3.49 -17.63 10.30
N ALA A 141 -3.88 -17.79 9.04
CA ALA A 141 -3.05 -17.44 7.89
C ALA A 141 -2.67 -15.95 7.90
N VAL A 142 -3.63 -15.05 8.10
CA VAL A 142 -3.39 -13.60 8.19
C VAL A 142 -2.42 -13.26 9.32
N VAL A 143 -2.63 -13.82 10.52
CA VAL A 143 -1.76 -13.59 11.67
C VAL A 143 -0.36 -14.15 11.42
N SER A 144 -0.26 -15.35 10.86
CA SER A 144 1.04 -15.97 10.53
C SER A 144 1.82 -15.15 9.51
N VAL A 145 1.17 -14.65 8.47
CA VAL A 145 1.79 -13.78 7.46
C VAL A 145 2.28 -12.49 8.10
N LEU A 146 1.49 -11.87 8.97
CA LEU A 146 1.92 -10.67 9.70
C LEU A 146 3.12 -10.95 10.60
N LEU A 147 3.10 -12.04 11.38
CA LEU A 147 4.20 -12.40 12.26
C LEU A 147 5.53 -12.64 11.51
N VAL A 148 5.46 -13.23 10.33
CA VAL A 148 6.64 -13.50 9.50
C VAL A 148 7.12 -12.24 8.77
N ALA A 149 6.21 -11.43 8.24
CA ALA A 149 6.57 -10.28 7.40
C ALA A 149 6.86 -9.00 8.21
N LEU A 150 6.24 -8.83 9.38
CA LEU A 150 6.36 -7.63 10.21
C LEU A 150 7.80 -7.31 10.64
N PRO A 151 8.63 -8.27 11.09
CA PRO A 151 10.02 -7.96 11.45
C PRO A 151 10.82 -7.39 10.27
N GLY A 152 10.67 -7.96 9.08
CA GLY A 152 11.32 -7.44 7.87
C GLY A 152 10.84 -6.03 7.49
N PHE A 153 9.54 -5.76 7.64
CA PHE A 153 8.98 -4.45 7.41
C PHE A 153 9.51 -3.40 8.40
N VAL A 154 9.57 -3.74 9.69
CA VAL A 154 10.13 -2.86 10.73
C VAL A 154 11.60 -2.58 10.48
N ALA A 155 12.38 -3.60 10.11
CA ALA A 155 13.80 -3.43 9.77
C ALA A 155 13.95 -2.48 8.56
N ALA A 156 13.19 -2.67 7.49
CA ALA A 156 13.21 -1.80 6.31
C ALA A 156 12.89 -0.34 6.67
N LEU A 157 11.87 -0.10 7.49
CA LEU A 157 11.55 1.25 7.97
C LEU A 157 12.70 1.84 8.81
N GLY A 158 13.35 1.04 9.66
CA GLY A 158 14.48 1.48 10.45
C GLY A 158 15.67 1.90 9.59
N GLU A 159 15.99 1.16 8.54
CA GLU A 159 17.04 1.50 7.58
C GLU A 159 16.72 2.79 6.81
N ILE A 160 15.48 2.94 6.28
CA ILE A 160 15.06 4.15 5.55
C ILE A 160 15.13 5.38 6.46
N LEU A 161 14.65 5.28 7.70
CA LEU A 161 14.59 6.40 8.63
C LEU A 161 15.96 6.71 9.26
N GLY A 162 16.86 5.73 9.33
CA GLY A 162 18.23 5.91 9.84
C GLY A 162 19.21 6.44 8.81
N ALA A 163 18.90 6.35 7.52
CA ALA A 163 19.75 6.83 6.43
C ALA A 163 19.53 8.33 6.09
N GLY A 164 18.48 8.96 6.62
CA GLY A 164 18.13 10.37 6.43
C GLY A 164 18.42 11.20 7.66
#